data_384ea13296ba338cd39544cabc83ca93
#
_entry.id   384ea13296ba338cd39544cabc83ca93
#
_cell.length_a   1.000
_cell.length_b   1.000
_cell.length_c   1.000
_cell.angle_alpha   90.00
_cell.angle_beta   90.00
_cell.angle_gamma   90.00
#
_symmetry.space_group_name_H-M   'P 1'
#
loop_
_entity.id
_entity.type
_entity.pdbx_description
1 polymer ?
#
loop_
_entity_poly.entity_id
_entity_poly.type
_entity_poly.pdbx_seq_one_letter_code
_entity_poly.pdbx_strand_id
1 'polypeptide(L)' 'IISWFTSTYSAKDIDESMDEEVFDQDLYFKRYEIMTCFLSKQYPDLEETFLDHLVEELYGNLFEENTK' A
#
# COMPACT_ATOMS: atom_id res chain seq x y z
N ILE A 1 -7.84 1.45 -10.73
CA ILE A 1 -6.67 0.91 -10.06
C ILE A 1 -6.92 0.72 -8.58
N ILE A 2 -7.48 1.72 -7.95
CA ILE A 2 -7.76 1.63 -6.51
C ILE A 2 -8.72 0.46 -6.24
N SER A 3 -9.76 0.37 -7.01
CA SER A 3 -10.73 -0.67 -6.84
C SER A 3 -10.11 -2.05 -7.04
N TRP A 4 -9.27 -2.18 -8.05
CA TRP A 4 -8.59 -3.45 -8.30
C TRP A 4 -7.72 -3.84 -7.12
N PHE A 5 -6.97 -2.88 -6.59
CA PHE A 5 -6.03 -3.15 -5.51
C PHE A 5 -6.79 -3.57 -4.25
N THR A 6 -7.83 -2.83 -3.90
CA THR A 6 -8.55 -3.13 -2.67
C THR A 6 -9.34 -4.42 -2.78
N SER A 7 -9.66 -4.85 -4.00
CA SER A 7 -10.32 -6.12 -4.18
C SER A 7 -9.32 -7.28 -4.18
N THR A 8 -8.08 -7.02 -4.54
CA THR A 8 -7.07 -8.05 -4.64
C THR A 8 -6.31 -8.22 -3.34
N TYR A 9 -6.01 -7.12 -2.65
CA TYR A 9 -5.22 -7.16 -1.43
C TYR A 9 -5.96 -6.48 -0.31
N SER A 10 -5.82 -7.00 0.90
CA SER A 10 -6.39 -6.38 2.08
C SER A 10 -5.24 -5.84 2.92
N ALA A 11 -5.57 -5.11 3.97
CA ALA A 11 -4.55 -4.60 4.88
C ALA A 11 -3.75 -5.74 5.48
N LYS A 12 -4.42 -6.85 5.75
CA LYS A 12 -3.75 -8.00 6.31
C LYS A 12 -2.74 -8.58 5.32
N ASP A 13 -3.09 -8.60 4.05
CA ASP A 13 -2.18 -9.13 3.02
C ASP A 13 -0.90 -8.29 2.98
N ILE A 14 -1.03 -6.99 3.09
CA ILE A 14 0.13 -6.11 3.08
C ILE A 14 1.01 -6.40 4.30
N ASP A 15 0.40 -6.51 5.47
CA ASP A 15 1.17 -6.75 6.68
C ASP A 15 1.85 -8.12 6.65
N GLU A 16 1.19 -9.10 6.09
CA GLU A 16 1.76 -10.44 6.02
C GLU A 16 2.87 -10.52 4.99
N SER A 17 2.96 -9.57 4.11
CA SER A 17 4.05 -9.55 3.14
C SER A 17 5.36 -9.11 3.77
N MET A 18 5.32 -8.59 4.98
CA MET A 18 6.54 -8.19 5.66
C MET A 18 7.19 -9.42 6.26
N ASP A 19 8.44 -9.67 5.90
CA ASP A 19 9.13 -10.84 6.37
C ASP A 19 9.88 -10.63 7.64
N GLU A 20 10.00 -9.43 8.12
CA GLU A 20 10.79 -9.15 9.30
C GLU A 20 10.03 -8.30 10.25
N GLU A 21 10.49 -8.21 11.46
CA GLU A 21 9.88 -7.38 12.45
C GLU A 21 10.08 -5.94 12.08
N VAL A 22 9.04 -5.14 12.12
CA VAL A 22 9.11 -3.74 11.77
C VAL A 22 8.62 -2.93 12.95
N PHE A 23 9.41 -1.92 13.35
CA PHE A 23 9.01 -1.08 14.46
C PHE A 23 7.88 -0.17 14.01
N ASP A 24 7.07 0.27 14.97
CA ASP A 24 5.94 1.12 14.66
C ASP A 24 6.31 2.35 13.88
N GLN A 25 7.42 2.93 14.17
CA GLN A 25 7.82 4.15 13.48
C GLN A 25 8.19 3.88 12.02
N ASP A 26 8.57 2.65 11.70
CA ASP A 26 8.92 2.31 10.34
C ASP A 26 7.78 1.62 9.61
N LEU A 27 6.70 1.32 10.30
CA LEU A 27 5.61 0.55 9.73
C LEU A 27 4.97 1.25 8.54
N TYR A 28 4.81 2.55 8.65
CA TYR A 28 4.22 3.33 7.57
C TYR A 28 5.06 3.20 6.30
N PHE A 29 6.36 3.36 6.44
CA PHE A 29 7.25 3.26 5.30
C PHE A 29 7.22 1.88 4.68
N LYS A 30 7.19 0.85 5.49
CA LYS A 30 7.19 -0.51 5.00
C LYS A 30 5.90 -0.80 4.24
N ARG A 31 4.78 -0.38 4.77
CA ARG A 31 3.51 -0.57 4.09
C ARG A 31 3.47 0.17 2.76
N TYR A 32 4.00 1.39 2.79
CA TYR A 32 4.04 2.23 1.60
C TYR A 32 4.89 1.53 0.52
N GLU A 33 6.04 1.03 0.92
CA GLU A 33 6.93 0.37 0.01
C GLU A 33 6.30 -0.88 -0.61
N ILE A 34 5.65 -1.66 0.18
CA ILE A 34 5.02 -2.90 -0.30
C ILE A 34 3.92 -2.58 -1.29
N MET A 35 3.09 -1.60 -0.98
CA MET A 35 2.01 -1.23 -1.89
C MET A 35 2.55 -0.67 -3.20
N THR A 36 3.62 0.12 -3.12
CA THR A 36 4.27 0.64 -4.30
C THR A 36 4.79 -0.51 -5.17
N CYS A 37 5.36 -1.50 -4.53
CA CYS A 37 5.89 -2.65 -5.24
C CYS A 37 4.80 -3.42 -5.96
N PHE A 38 3.68 -3.65 -5.28
CA PHE A 38 2.58 -4.38 -5.88
C PHE A 38 2.01 -3.63 -7.09
N LEU A 39 1.85 -2.33 -6.95
CA LEU A 39 1.33 -1.53 -8.05
C LEU A 39 2.30 -1.49 -9.22
N SER A 40 3.58 -1.37 -8.91
CA SER A 40 4.59 -1.29 -9.94
C SER A 40 4.66 -2.57 -10.74
N LYS A 41 4.42 -3.69 -10.10
CA LYS A 41 4.45 -4.96 -10.79
C LYS A 41 3.26 -5.10 -11.73
N GLN A 42 2.11 -4.62 -11.30
CA GLN A 42 0.91 -4.77 -12.11
C GLN A 42 0.84 -3.69 -13.19
N TYR A 43 1.31 -2.48 -12.88
CA TYR A 43 1.25 -1.37 -13.80
C TYR A 43 2.64 -0.73 -13.94
N PRO A 44 3.54 -1.36 -14.65
CA PRO A 44 4.92 -0.88 -14.71
C PRO A 44 5.10 0.45 -15.42
N ASP A 45 4.08 0.88 -16.16
CA ASP A 45 4.20 2.13 -16.89
C ASP A 45 3.73 3.35 -16.10
N LEU A 46 3.32 3.20 -14.87
CA LEU A 46 2.84 4.33 -14.10
C LEU A 46 3.98 5.25 -13.71
N GLU A 47 3.71 6.55 -13.78
CA GLU A 47 4.70 7.52 -13.36
C GLU A 47 4.84 7.52 -11.86
N GLU A 48 6.02 7.88 -11.40
CA GLU A 48 6.32 7.82 -9.98
C GLU A 48 5.40 8.71 -9.16
N THR A 49 5.13 9.92 -9.61
CA THR A 49 4.26 10.81 -8.86
C THR A 49 2.84 10.27 -8.79
N PHE A 50 2.37 9.70 -9.88
CA PHE A 50 1.03 9.13 -9.89
C PHE A 50 0.98 7.92 -8.96
N LEU A 51 2.04 7.12 -8.95
CA LEU A 51 2.14 5.98 -8.10
C LEU A 51 2.08 6.40 -6.63
N ASP A 52 2.79 7.46 -6.28
CA ASP A 52 2.77 7.96 -4.91
C ASP A 52 1.37 8.37 -4.50
N HIS A 53 0.65 9.05 -5.37
CA HIS A 53 -0.72 9.45 -5.07
C HIS A 53 -1.62 8.24 -4.86
N LEU A 54 -1.46 7.22 -5.70
CA LEU A 54 -2.26 6.01 -5.57
C LEU A 54 -1.99 5.31 -4.26
N VAL A 55 -0.73 5.24 -3.87
CA VAL A 55 -0.37 4.55 -2.64
C VAL A 55 -0.90 5.31 -1.44
N GLU A 56 -0.85 6.63 -1.48
CA GLU A 56 -1.40 7.43 -0.39
C GLU A 56 -2.90 7.18 -0.24
N GLU A 57 -3.60 7.15 -1.34
CA GLU A 57 -5.02 6.93 -1.28
C GLU A 57 -5.33 5.51 -0.81
N LEU A 58 -4.55 4.54 -1.25
CA LEU A 58 -4.73 3.17 -0.82
C LEU A 58 -4.44 3.01 0.65
N TYR A 59 -3.43 3.71 1.15
CA TYR A 59 -3.11 3.63 2.58
C TYR A 59 -4.29 4.13 3.40
N GLY A 60 -4.90 5.22 2.98
CA GLY A 60 -6.07 5.73 3.67
C GLY A 60 -7.23 4.76 3.64
N ASN A 61 -7.42 4.09 2.50
CA ASN A 61 -8.52 3.16 2.38
C ASN A 61 -8.31 1.88 3.17
N LEU A 62 -7.09 1.42 3.27
CA LEU A 62 -6.82 0.13 3.88
C LEU A 62 -6.42 0.20 5.34
N PHE A 63 -5.72 1.25 5.72
CA PHE A 63 -5.15 1.30 7.06
C PHE A 63 -5.69 2.41 7.94
N GLU A 64 -6.15 3.55 7.39
CA GLU A 64 -6.66 4.59 8.20
C GLU A 64 -8.08 4.33 8.45
N GLU A 65 -8.44 4.23 9.71
CA GLU A 65 -9.74 4.04 10.01
C GLU A 65 -10.38 5.28 10.10
N ASN A 66 -11.15 5.70 9.36
CA ASN A 66 -11.75 6.91 9.41
C ASN A 66 -12.70 6.97 10.36
N THR A 67 -12.40 7.13 11.41
CA THR A 67 -13.30 7.11 12.42
C THR A 67 -14.04 8.26 12.47
N LYS A 68 -14.45 8.71 12.26
CA LYS A 68 -15.06 9.76 12.43
C LYS A 68 -15.95 9.79 12.31
#